data_d1f0357f910ef055cfef531aae163448
#
_entry.id   d1f0357f910ef055cfef531aae163448
#
_cell.length_a   1.000
_cell.length_b   1.000
_cell.length_c   1.000
_cell.angle_alpha   90.00
_cell.angle_beta   90.00
_cell.angle_gamma   90.00
#
_symmetry.space_group_name_H-M   'P 1'
#
loop_
_entity.id
_entity.type
_entity.pdbx_description
1 polymer ?
#
loop_
_entity_poly.entity_id
_entity_poly.type
_entity_poly.pdbx_seq_one_letter_code
_entity_poly.pdbx_strand_id
1 'polypeptide(L)'
;MPRRPRHTTIVASLLAAACLGAGGGAVAYATLHDSGTNTVVRQVTVQQADTASASPLSVNQIYRRAYRGVVEITVTEGGSASPVPGGGQQQAQGSGWVYDSDGHIVTNDHVVDGSTSIKVRFWDGKTYSATVVGTDKSTDLAVIKVDAPSSELFPLTVGDSTQLQVGDGVVAIGSPFGLEETVTSGIVSALHRAIQGMTNFTINDSIQTDAAINHGNSGGPLLNTQGQVVGVNAQIKSDSGGNEGVGFSIPSATVKTVASQLIANGKAVHAYLGVSIDSSAPNALLADIQANTPAAKAGLKKGDVITAVNSTSIATGDDLSRAIDAHKPGDKVSVTYKRGGSEHTVTVTLGTRPN
;
A
#
# COMPACT_ATOMS: atom_id res chain seq x y z
N MET A 1 -13.29 -79.27 36.39
CA MET A 1 -13.28 -78.85 34.99
C MET A 1 -13.60 -77.38 34.98
N PRO A 2 -12.64 -76.44 34.67
CA PRO A 2 -12.89 -74.98 34.61
C PRO A 2 -13.40 -74.56 33.22
N ARG A 3 -14.42 -73.76 33.22
CA ARG A 3 -15.02 -73.13 32.01
C ARG A 3 -14.12 -72.06 31.48
N ARG A 4 -13.81 -72.10 30.17
CA ARG A 4 -13.08 -71.05 29.42
C ARG A 4 -13.94 -69.78 29.25
N PRO A 5 -13.37 -68.56 29.32
CA PRO A 5 -14.10 -67.38 29.01
C PRO A 5 -14.24 -67.18 27.48
N ARG A 6 -15.42 -66.80 27.07
CA ARG A 6 -15.71 -66.37 25.67
C ARG A 6 -15.11 -64.97 25.41
N HIS A 7 -14.25 -64.92 24.43
CA HIS A 7 -13.78 -63.64 23.87
C HIS A 7 -14.94 -63.00 23.09
N THR A 8 -15.35 -61.81 23.56
CA THR A 8 -16.29 -60.97 22.84
C THR A 8 -15.46 -60.12 21.89
N THR A 9 -15.62 -60.33 20.60
CA THR A 9 -14.97 -59.53 19.56
C THR A 9 -15.67 -58.17 19.51
N ILE A 10 -14.94 -57.11 19.78
CA ILE A 10 -15.40 -55.73 19.60
C ILE A 10 -15.23 -55.37 18.12
N VAL A 11 -16.34 -55.23 17.40
CA VAL A 11 -16.35 -54.68 16.04
C VAL A 11 -16.45 -53.17 16.15
N ALA A 12 -15.34 -52.47 15.91
CA ALA A 12 -15.34 -51.06 15.75
C ALA A 12 -15.82 -50.70 14.34
N SER A 13 -17.03 -50.23 14.22
CA SER A 13 -17.56 -49.73 12.95
C SER A 13 -17.13 -48.25 12.82
N LEU A 14 -16.10 -47.99 12.06
CA LEU A 14 -15.75 -46.66 11.56
C LEU A 14 -16.69 -46.32 10.40
N LEU A 15 -17.69 -45.47 10.65
CA LEU A 15 -18.44 -44.81 9.60
C LEU A 15 -17.70 -43.55 9.19
N ALA A 16 -16.97 -43.63 8.06
CA ALA A 16 -16.45 -42.45 7.37
C ALA A 16 -17.60 -41.78 6.61
N ALA A 17 -18.09 -40.67 7.10
CA ALA A 17 -19.00 -39.82 6.35
C ALA A 17 -18.19 -38.99 5.36
N ALA A 18 -18.26 -39.31 4.08
CA ALA A 18 -17.76 -38.48 3.00
C ALA A 18 -18.69 -37.25 2.84
N CYS A 19 -18.24 -36.07 3.13
CA CYS A 19 -18.95 -34.83 2.84
C CYS A 19 -18.77 -34.47 1.35
N LEU A 20 -19.84 -34.61 0.59
CA LEU A 20 -20.02 -34.02 -0.73
C LEU A 20 -20.90 -32.76 -0.56
N GLY A 21 -20.37 -31.64 -0.96
CA GLY A 21 -21.16 -30.44 -1.29
C GLY A 21 -21.37 -29.41 -0.19
N ALA A 22 -21.30 -28.15 -0.61
CA ALA A 22 -21.53 -26.92 0.10
C ALA A 22 -22.52 -26.96 1.27
N GLY A 23 -22.06 -26.51 2.47
CA GLY A 23 -22.98 -26.11 3.56
C GLY A 23 -23.30 -27.19 4.58
N GLY A 24 -22.36 -27.93 5.11
CA GLY A 24 -22.66 -28.90 6.15
C GLY A 24 -21.59 -29.03 7.23
N GLY A 25 -21.95 -28.70 8.47
CA GLY A 25 -21.09 -28.91 9.62
C GLY A 25 -20.82 -30.41 9.86
N ALA A 26 -19.58 -30.74 10.15
CA ALA A 26 -19.18 -32.11 10.51
C ALA A 26 -19.64 -32.43 11.93
N VAL A 27 -20.44 -33.50 12.09
CA VAL A 27 -20.81 -34.07 13.38
C VAL A 27 -19.96 -35.31 13.60
N ALA A 28 -19.06 -35.27 14.60
CA ALA A 28 -18.31 -36.45 15.03
C ALA A 28 -19.03 -37.10 16.20
N TYR A 29 -19.46 -38.38 16.04
CA TYR A 29 -19.99 -39.21 17.10
C TYR A 29 -18.90 -40.15 17.63
N ALA A 30 -18.58 -40.03 18.89
CA ALA A 30 -17.82 -41.06 19.62
C ALA A 30 -18.76 -41.69 20.66
N THR A 31 -19.11 -42.96 20.50
CA THR A 31 -19.80 -43.72 21.51
C THR A 31 -18.79 -44.57 22.28
N LEU A 32 -18.54 -44.22 23.52
CA LEU A 32 -17.84 -45.07 24.47
C LEU A 32 -18.90 -45.70 25.38
N HIS A 33 -19.03 -47.02 25.31
CA HIS A 33 -19.82 -47.79 26.28
C HIS A 33 -18.89 -48.17 27.41
N ASP A 34 -19.04 -47.57 28.56
CA ASP A 34 -18.73 -48.19 29.82
C ASP A 34 -19.68 -47.71 30.92
N SER A 35 -19.94 -48.63 31.83
CA SER A 35 -20.98 -48.57 32.84
C SER A 35 -20.73 -47.42 33.85
N GLY A 36 -21.63 -46.51 33.94
CA GLY A 36 -21.91 -45.82 35.20
C GLY A 36 -21.45 -44.35 35.37
N THR A 37 -21.05 -43.66 34.30
CA THR A 37 -20.78 -42.21 34.39
C THR A 37 -21.61 -41.43 33.37
N ASN A 38 -22.34 -40.43 33.84
CA ASN A 38 -23.07 -39.51 32.98
C ASN A 38 -22.08 -38.66 32.16
N THR A 39 -21.82 -39.06 30.92
CA THR A 39 -20.98 -38.27 29.99
C THR A 39 -21.84 -37.20 29.41
N VAL A 40 -21.61 -35.93 29.80
CA VAL A 40 -22.21 -34.78 29.15
C VAL A 40 -21.51 -34.54 27.81
N VAL A 41 -22.12 -34.97 26.73
CA VAL A 41 -21.64 -34.65 25.36
C VAL A 41 -21.99 -33.20 25.08
N ARG A 42 -20.97 -32.34 25.14
CA ARG A 42 -21.11 -30.93 24.72
C ARG A 42 -21.01 -30.86 23.19
N GLN A 43 -22.12 -30.69 22.55
CA GLN A 43 -22.17 -30.45 21.10
C GLN A 43 -21.59 -29.04 20.82
N VAL A 44 -20.40 -28.97 20.24
CA VAL A 44 -19.85 -27.72 19.72
C VAL A 44 -20.28 -27.59 18.27
N THR A 45 -21.31 -26.79 18.05
CA THR A 45 -21.68 -26.37 16.69
C THR A 45 -20.71 -25.27 16.27
N VAL A 46 -19.75 -25.59 15.42
CA VAL A 46 -18.96 -24.56 14.74
C VAL A 46 -19.85 -23.99 13.64
N GLN A 47 -20.49 -22.87 13.89
CA GLN A 47 -21.08 -22.07 12.81
C GLN A 47 -19.93 -21.48 12.00
N GLN A 48 -19.69 -22.02 10.83
CA GLN A 48 -18.88 -21.38 9.82
C GLN A 48 -19.69 -20.18 9.36
N ALA A 49 -19.21 -18.96 9.69
CA ALA A 49 -19.78 -17.76 9.15
C ALA A 49 -19.61 -17.79 7.63
N ASP A 50 -20.71 -17.87 6.90
CA ASP A 50 -20.75 -17.64 5.45
C ASP A 50 -20.42 -16.17 5.17
N THR A 51 -19.15 -15.83 5.24
CA THR A 51 -18.64 -14.69 4.49
C THR A 51 -18.36 -15.22 3.10
N ALA A 52 -19.20 -14.86 2.15
CA ALA A 52 -18.94 -15.01 0.73
C ALA A 52 -17.79 -14.06 0.32
N SER A 53 -16.62 -14.20 0.93
CA SER A 53 -15.37 -13.67 0.44
C SER A 53 -14.99 -14.50 -0.77
N ALA A 54 -14.91 -13.87 -1.92
CA ALA A 54 -14.35 -14.53 -3.10
C ALA A 54 -13.01 -15.18 -2.70
N SER A 55 -12.84 -16.46 -3.00
CA SER A 55 -11.61 -17.18 -2.69
C SER A 55 -10.40 -16.38 -3.23
N PRO A 56 -9.32 -16.29 -2.45
CA PRO A 56 -8.11 -15.60 -2.90
C PRO A 56 -7.63 -16.14 -4.24
N LEU A 57 -7.25 -15.25 -5.14
CA LEU A 57 -6.67 -15.63 -6.43
C LEU A 57 -5.25 -16.14 -6.23
N SER A 58 -4.82 -17.10 -7.03
CA SER A 58 -3.41 -17.46 -7.11
C SER A 58 -2.60 -16.33 -7.77
N VAL A 59 -1.28 -16.28 -7.50
CA VAL A 59 -0.36 -15.30 -8.12
C VAL A 59 -0.49 -15.31 -9.65
N ASN A 60 -0.60 -16.48 -10.27
CA ASN A 60 -0.79 -16.60 -11.71
C ASN A 60 -2.12 -15.98 -12.20
N GLN A 61 -3.21 -16.14 -11.43
CA GLN A 61 -4.50 -15.54 -11.77
C GLN A 61 -4.47 -14.01 -11.60
N ILE A 62 -3.79 -13.51 -10.55
CA ILE A 62 -3.59 -12.07 -10.34
C ILE A 62 -2.80 -11.49 -11.51
N TYR A 63 -1.68 -12.11 -11.88
CA TYR A 63 -0.87 -11.70 -13.02
C TYR A 63 -1.70 -11.63 -14.31
N ARG A 64 -2.42 -12.72 -14.66
CA ARG A 64 -3.26 -12.77 -15.87
C ARG A 64 -4.36 -11.71 -15.93
N ARG A 65 -4.81 -11.21 -14.79
CA ARG A 65 -5.79 -10.11 -14.74
C ARG A 65 -5.15 -8.75 -14.92
N ALA A 66 -3.92 -8.57 -14.43
CA ALA A 66 -3.30 -7.25 -14.30
C ALA A 66 -2.28 -6.93 -15.40
N TYR A 67 -1.57 -7.93 -15.97
CA TYR A 67 -0.41 -7.71 -16.84
C TYR A 67 -0.66 -6.75 -17.99
N ARG A 68 -1.84 -6.80 -18.61
CA ARG A 68 -2.17 -5.91 -19.74
C ARG A 68 -2.31 -4.44 -19.33
N GLY A 69 -2.56 -4.18 -18.06
CA GLY A 69 -2.65 -2.84 -17.50
C GLY A 69 -1.34 -2.32 -16.91
N VAL A 70 -0.28 -3.14 -16.87
CA VAL A 70 1.06 -2.72 -16.42
C VAL A 70 1.87 -2.31 -17.63
N VAL A 71 2.66 -1.25 -17.50
CA VAL A 71 3.46 -0.69 -18.60
C VAL A 71 4.89 -0.46 -18.16
N GLU A 72 5.81 -0.54 -19.12
CA GLU A 72 7.19 -0.08 -19.00
C GLU A 72 7.26 1.41 -19.33
N ILE A 73 7.99 2.17 -18.55
CA ILE A 73 8.26 3.58 -18.79
C ILE A 73 9.75 3.76 -19.01
N THR A 74 10.12 4.28 -20.17
CA THR A 74 11.50 4.67 -20.49
C THR A 74 11.55 6.17 -20.62
N VAL A 75 12.44 6.81 -19.86
CA VAL A 75 12.66 8.24 -19.93
C VAL A 75 14.05 8.55 -20.48
N THR A 76 14.13 9.65 -21.19
CA THR A 76 15.40 10.25 -21.61
C THR A 76 15.62 11.48 -20.74
N GLU A 77 16.74 11.51 -20.00
CA GLU A 77 17.08 12.63 -19.13
C GLU A 77 17.75 13.77 -19.92
N GLY A 78 17.40 15.00 -19.56
CA GLY A 78 18.04 16.21 -20.08
C GLY A 78 19.36 16.49 -19.40
N GLY A 79 20.37 15.64 -19.59
CA GLY A 79 21.74 15.91 -19.14
C GLY A 79 22.53 16.65 -20.22
N SER A 80 23.45 17.54 -19.81
CA SER A 80 24.44 18.12 -20.71
C SER A 80 25.14 16.96 -21.45
N ALA A 81 25.12 17.01 -22.77
CA ALA A 81 25.84 16.05 -23.58
C ALA A 81 27.24 15.87 -23.01
N SER A 82 27.57 14.66 -22.56
CA SER A 82 28.91 14.34 -22.09
C SER A 82 29.89 14.80 -23.18
N PRO A 83 30.92 15.58 -22.88
CA PRO A 83 31.87 16.03 -23.88
C PRO A 83 32.73 14.86 -24.45
N VAL A 84 32.43 13.62 -24.05
CA VAL A 84 33.06 12.42 -24.55
C VAL A 84 32.34 11.96 -25.81
N PRO A 85 32.99 11.88 -26.98
CA PRO A 85 32.39 11.31 -28.20
C PRO A 85 31.92 9.88 -27.94
N GLY A 86 30.60 9.64 -28.02
CA GLY A 86 29.99 8.34 -27.70
C GLY A 86 29.20 8.31 -26.39
N GLY A 87 29.15 9.40 -25.62
CA GLY A 87 28.28 9.55 -24.45
C GLY A 87 26.82 9.60 -24.90
N GLY A 88 26.12 8.46 -24.80
CA GLY A 88 24.68 8.36 -25.08
C GLY A 88 23.87 9.16 -24.06
N GLN A 89 22.66 9.59 -24.44
CA GLN A 89 21.67 10.14 -23.54
C GLN A 89 21.41 9.11 -22.41
N GLN A 90 21.45 9.56 -21.18
CA GLN A 90 21.13 8.70 -20.05
C GLN A 90 19.66 8.32 -20.10
N GLN A 91 19.37 7.04 -20.11
CA GLN A 91 18.01 6.50 -20.08
C GLN A 91 17.78 5.89 -18.70
N ALA A 92 16.66 6.25 -18.08
CA ALA A 92 16.17 5.62 -16.88
C ALA A 92 14.89 4.84 -17.22
N GLN A 93 14.63 3.81 -16.44
CA GLN A 93 13.48 2.92 -16.61
C GLN A 93 12.70 2.77 -15.32
N GLY A 94 11.38 2.66 -15.45
CA GLY A 94 10.46 2.34 -14.39
C GLY A 94 9.24 1.64 -14.94
N SER A 95 8.26 1.45 -14.09
CA SER A 95 6.96 0.90 -14.43
C SER A 95 5.85 1.92 -14.20
N GLY A 96 4.68 1.62 -14.73
CA GLY A 96 3.44 2.30 -14.43
C GLY A 96 2.27 1.36 -14.63
N TRP A 97 1.09 1.86 -14.41
CA TRP A 97 -0.13 1.12 -14.71
C TRP A 97 -1.25 2.03 -15.17
N VAL A 98 -2.08 1.50 -16.08
CA VAL A 98 -3.21 2.22 -16.68
C VAL A 98 -4.25 2.50 -15.60
N TYR A 99 -4.47 3.79 -15.32
CA TYR A 99 -5.39 4.26 -14.30
C TYR A 99 -6.84 4.31 -14.80
N ASP A 100 -7.02 4.80 -16.03
CA ASP A 100 -8.34 4.94 -16.64
C ASP A 100 -8.33 4.68 -18.16
N SER A 101 -9.52 4.68 -18.75
CA SER A 101 -9.71 4.51 -20.19
C SER A 101 -9.34 5.72 -21.05
N ASP A 102 -9.02 6.84 -20.41
CA ASP A 102 -8.60 8.05 -21.10
C ASP A 102 -7.09 8.08 -21.38
N GLY A 103 -6.37 7.06 -20.92
CA GLY A 103 -4.93 6.89 -21.14
C GLY A 103 -4.06 7.53 -20.05
N HIS A 104 -4.62 7.84 -18.89
CA HIS A 104 -3.82 8.21 -17.73
C HIS A 104 -3.12 6.98 -17.15
N ILE A 105 -1.85 7.15 -16.84
CA ILE A 105 -0.98 6.14 -16.26
C ILE A 105 -0.41 6.70 -14.97
N VAL A 106 -0.51 5.94 -13.89
CA VAL A 106 0.12 6.27 -12.60
C VAL A 106 1.50 5.64 -12.55
N THR A 107 2.46 6.41 -12.05
CA THR A 107 3.84 6.00 -11.79
C THR A 107 4.41 6.80 -10.62
N ASN A 108 5.71 6.64 -10.31
CA ASN A 108 6.40 7.51 -9.35
C ASN A 108 6.88 8.82 -9.99
N ASP A 109 6.98 9.88 -9.17
CA ASP A 109 7.54 11.17 -9.58
C ASP A 109 9.02 11.00 -10.00
N HIS A 110 9.84 10.29 -9.21
CA HIS A 110 11.24 10.07 -9.51
C HIS A 110 11.49 9.32 -10.82
N VAL A 111 10.51 8.56 -11.34
CA VAL A 111 10.61 7.89 -12.65
C VAL A 111 10.55 8.89 -13.80
N VAL A 112 9.87 10.01 -13.63
CA VAL A 112 9.63 10.99 -14.72
C VAL A 112 10.29 12.35 -14.45
N ASP A 113 10.87 12.57 -13.26
CA ASP A 113 11.51 13.83 -12.90
C ASP A 113 12.71 14.12 -13.84
N GLY A 114 12.84 15.35 -14.30
CA GLY A 114 13.91 15.77 -15.20
C GLY A 114 13.87 15.18 -16.62
N SER A 115 12.82 14.41 -16.97
CA SER A 115 12.70 13.79 -18.28
C SER A 115 12.45 14.82 -19.38
N THR A 116 13.12 14.65 -20.53
CA THR A 116 12.89 15.42 -21.79
C THR A 116 11.99 14.65 -22.76
N SER A 117 11.90 13.34 -22.61
CA SER A 117 11.05 12.46 -23.41
C SER A 117 10.64 11.25 -22.58
N ILE A 118 9.37 10.88 -22.69
CA ILE A 118 8.79 9.72 -22.00
C ILE A 118 8.19 8.81 -23.07
N LYS A 119 8.55 7.53 -23.02
CA LYS A 119 7.97 6.47 -23.83
C LYS A 119 7.37 5.41 -22.93
N VAL A 120 6.17 4.97 -23.29
CA VAL A 120 5.41 3.94 -22.59
C VAL A 120 5.27 2.74 -23.51
N ARG A 121 5.76 1.59 -23.06
CA ARG A 121 5.63 0.32 -23.78
C ARG A 121 4.57 -0.54 -23.09
N PHE A 122 3.62 -1.02 -23.89
CA PHE A 122 2.52 -1.86 -23.46
C PHE A 122 2.87 -3.35 -23.57
N TRP A 123 2.03 -4.18 -22.97
CA TRP A 123 2.13 -5.65 -22.91
C TRP A 123 2.34 -6.34 -24.26
N ASP A 124 1.86 -5.75 -25.35
CA ASP A 124 1.99 -6.28 -26.73
C ASP A 124 3.23 -5.76 -27.48
N GLY A 125 4.08 -5.01 -26.77
CA GLY A 125 5.33 -4.43 -27.29
C GLY A 125 5.17 -3.10 -28.00
N LYS A 126 3.95 -2.60 -28.19
CA LYS A 126 3.72 -1.27 -28.79
C LYS A 126 4.17 -0.17 -27.84
N THR A 127 4.73 0.88 -28.41
CA THR A 127 5.28 2.02 -27.69
C THR A 127 4.61 3.31 -28.10
N TYR A 128 4.19 4.10 -27.12
CA TYR A 128 3.58 5.41 -27.31
C TYR A 128 4.41 6.48 -26.58
N SER A 129 4.42 7.69 -27.11
CA SER A 129 4.95 8.86 -26.40
C SER A 129 3.95 9.29 -25.33
N ALA A 130 4.47 9.70 -24.18
CA ALA A 130 3.65 10.20 -23.08
C ALA A 130 4.01 11.64 -22.73
N THR A 131 3.05 12.34 -22.13
CA THR A 131 3.23 13.68 -21.54
C THR A 131 2.95 13.62 -20.05
N VAL A 132 3.67 14.41 -19.26
CA VAL A 132 3.39 14.55 -17.83
C VAL A 132 2.11 15.37 -17.66
N VAL A 133 1.11 14.80 -16.99
CA VAL A 133 -0.12 15.50 -16.58
C VAL A 133 0.15 16.30 -15.31
N GLY A 134 0.85 15.71 -14.36
CA GLY A 134 1.27 16.36 -13.13
C GLY A 134 2.10 15.42 -12.25
N THR A 135 2.82 16.02 -11.32
CA THR A 135 3.66 15.31 -10.35
C THR A 135 3.43 15.82 -8.95
N ASP A 136 3.73 14.97 -7.97
CA ASP A 136 3.71 15.30 -6.55
C ASP A 136 4.94 14.71 -5.86
N LYS A 137 5.95 15.53 -5.70
CA LYS A 137 7.23 15.15 -5.07
C LYS A 137 7.07 14.70 -3.62
N SER A 138 6.06 15.20 -2.92
CA SER A 138 5.88 14.89 -1.50
C SER A 138 5.33 13.48 -1.26
N THR A 139 4.64 12.90 -2.23
CA THR A 139 4.17 11.52 -2.19
C THR A 139 4.90 10.60 -3.16
N ASP A 140 5.84 11.16 -3.95
CA ASP A 140 6.54 10.44 -5.02
C ASP A 140 5.58 9.80 -6.04
N LEU A 141 4.52 10.56 -6.43
CA LEU A 141 3.54 10.11 -7.42
C LEU A 141 3.53 11.03 -8.65
N ALA A 142 3.32 10.45 -9.81
CA ALA A 142 3.10 11.14 -11.07
C ALA A 142 1.94 10.52 -11.84
N VAL A 143 1.29 11.35 -12.64
CA VAL A 143 0.37 10.91 -13.70
C VAL A 143 0.93 11.37 -15.02
N ILE A 144 1.06 10.43 -15.93
CA ILE A 144 1.40 10.69 -17.34
C ILE A 144 0.22 10.29 -18.23
N LYS A 145 0.17 10.81 -19.44
CA LYS A 145 -0.88 10.54 -20.41
C LYS A 145 -0.31 10.06 -21.73
N VAL A 146 -0.89 9.00 -22.26
CA VAL A 146 -0.64 8.49 -23.59
C VAL A 146 -1.86 8.69 -24.48
N ASP A 147 -1.62 8.90 -25.78
CA ASP A 147 -2.66 8.85 -26.82
C ASP A 147 -2.58 7.46 -27.49
N ALA A 148 -3.16 6.47 -26.82
CA ALA A 148 -3.22 5.10 -27.28
C ALA A 148 -4.66 4.69 -27.60
N PRO A 149 -4.89 3.77 -28.57
CA PRO A 149 -6.24 3.23 -28.82
C PRO A 149 -6.82 2.58 -27.57
N SER A 150 -8.14 2.67 -27.38
CA SER A 150 -8.83 2.07 -26.23
C SER A 150 -8.62 0.55 -26.12
N SER A 151 -8.31 -0.12 -27.24
CA SER A 151 -7.96 -1.55 -27.27
C SER A 151 -6.65 -1.89 -26.55
N GLU A 152 -5.79 -0.91 -26.31
CA GLU A 152 -4.52 -1.06 -25.58
C GLU A 152 -4.65 -0.68 -24.09
N LEU A 153 -5.70 0.06 -23.75
CA LEU A 153 -5.91 0.58 -22.40
C LEU A 153 -6.70 -0.43 -21.55
N PHE A 154 -6.03 -1.03 -20.58
CA PHE A 154 -6.62 -1.98 -19.62
C PHE A 154 -6.51 -1.41 -18.20
N PRO A 155 -7.44 -0.54 -17.76
CA PRO A 155 -7.37 0.06 -16.44
C PRO A 155 -7.41 -0.99 -15.34
N LEU A 156 -6.52 -0.86 -14.36
CA LEU A 156 -6.52 -1.72 -13.18
C LEU A 156 -7.53 -1.22 -12.15
N THR A 157 -8.20 -2.15 -11.51
CA THR A 157 -9.14 -1.82 -10.42
C THR A 157 -8.36 -1.37 -9.20
N VAL A 158 -8.67 -0.18 -8.68
CA VAL A 158 -8.04 0.32 -7.45
C VAL A 158 -8.81 -0.18 -6.24
N GLY A 159 -8.12 -0.94 -5.38
CA GLY A 159 -8.62 -1.46 -4.12
C GLY A 159 -8.60 -0.41 -2.99
N ASP A 160 -8.91 -0.87 -1.79
CA ASP A 160 -8.90 -0.04 -0.57
C ASP A 160 -7.76 -0.47 0.35
N SER A 161 -6.67 0.31 0.35
CA SER A 161 -5.51 0.05 1.20
C SER A 161 -5.76 0.22 2.70
N THR A 162 -6.86 0.90 3.09
CA THR A 162 -7.20 1.08 4.51
C THR A 162 -7.71 -0.20 5.17
N GLN A 163 -8.06 -1.21 4.38
CA GLN A 163 -8.50 -2.52 4.85
C GLN A 163 -7.36 -3.53 4.98
N LEU A 164 -6.15 -3.17 4.54
CA LEU A 164 -5.00 -4.07 4.62
C LEU A 164 -4.62 -4.36 6.08
N GLN A 165 -4.19 -5.59 6.29
CA GLN A 165 -3.67 -6.06 7.56
C GLN A 165 -2.26 -6.65 7.36
N VAL A 166 -1.43 -6.57 8.40
CA VAL A 166 -0.13 -7.26 8.41
C VAL A 166 -0.36 -8.76 8.24
N GLY A 167 0.34 -9.36 7.28
CA GLY A 167 0.16 -10.77 6.88
C GLY A 167 -0.69 -10.97 5.63
N ASP A 168 -1.40 -9.94 5.14
CA ASP A 168 -2.15 -10.05 3.89
C ASP A 168 -1.21 -10.31 2.71
N GLY A 169 -1.58 -11.26 1.85
CA GLY A 169 -0.84 -11.58 0.64
C GLY A 169 -0.88 -10.46 -0.39
N VAL A 170 0.27 -10.13 -0.97
CA VAL A 170 0.41 -9.12 -2.02
C VAL A 170 1.28 -9.61 -3.17
N VAL A 171 1.04 -9.02 -4.34
CA VAL A 171 1.79 -9.30 -5.58
C VAL A 171 2.23 -7.97 -6.18
N ALA A 172 3.55 -7.81 -6.35
CA ALA A 172 4.10 -6.68 -7.08
C ALA A 172 4.36 -7.07 -8.54
N ILE A 173 3.97 -6.18 -9.45
CA ILE A 173 4.25 -6.36 -10.88
C ILE A 173 5.03 -5.13 -11.36
N GLY A 174 6.06 -5.39 -12.17
CA GLY A 174 6.83 -4.37 -12.88
C GLY A 174 7.25 -4.87 -14.25
N SER A 175 7.79 -3.98 -15.07
CA SER A 175 8.29 -4.30 -16.41
C SER A 175 9.75 -3.82 -16.56
N PRO A 176 10.70 -4.44 -15.82
CA PRO A 176 12.10 -4.04 -15.87
C PRO A 176 12.78 -4.49 -17.17
N PHE A 177 13.63 -3.64 -17.74
CA PHE A 177 14.62 -3.94 -18.80
C PHE A 177 14.07 -4.45 -20.14
N GLY A 178 12.80 -4.19 -20.49
CA GLY A 178 12.24 -4.68 -21.78
C GLY A 178 12.22 -6.21 -21.86
N LEU A 179 12.50 -6.89 -20.77
CA LEU A 179 12.27 -8.31 -20.59
C LEU A 179 10.83 -8.51 -20.09
N GLU A 180 10.27 -9.70 -20.31
CA GLU A 180 8.93 -10.05 -19.85
C GLU A 180 8.69 -9.57 -18.41
N GLU A 181 7.47 -9.08 -18.15
CA GLU A 181 7.02 -8.54 -16.88
C GLU A 181 7.51 -9.36 -15.69
N THR A 182 8.06 -8.68 -14.69
CA THR A 182 8.53 -9.33 -13.45
C THR A 182 7.40 -9.33 -12.43
N VAL A 183 7.07 -10.50 -11.93
CA VAL A 183 6.09 -10.72 -10.88
C VAL A 183 6.78 -11.22 -9.62
N THR A 184 6.56 -10.56 -8.52
CA THR A 184 7.00 -11.01 -7.21
C THR A 184 5.82 -11.09 -6.25
N SER A 185 5.88 -11.95 -5.25
CA SER A 185 4.83 -12.09 -4.25
C SER A 185 5.42 -12.12 -2.84
N GLY A 186 4.64 -11.65 -1.91
CA GLY A 186 4.98 -11.60 -0.50
C GLY A 186 3.76 -11.25 0.33
N ILE A 187 3.98 -10.64 1.47
CA ILE A 187 2.94 -10.19 2.40
C ILE A 187 3.11 -8.71 2.74
N VAL A 188 2.08 -8.12 3.30
CA VAL A 188 2.19 -6.86 4.03
C VAL A 188 2.98 -7.14 5.31
N SER A 189 4.22 -6.66 5.38
CA SER A 189 5.11 -6.86 6.53
C SER A 189 4.85 -5.84 7.63
N ALA A 190 4.45 -4.61 7.27
CA ALA A 190 4.04 -3.55 8.18
C ALA A 190 3.21 -2.50 7.44
N LEU A 191 2.46 -1.72 8.19
CA LEU A 191 1.69 -0.59 7.70
C LEU A 191 2.17 0.70 8.38
N HIS A 192 1.80 1.83 7.80
CA HIS A 192 2.02 3.14 8.37
C HIS A 192 3.50 3.47 8.59
N ARG A 193 4.37 3.07 7.65
CA ARG A 193 5.80 3.41 7.70
C ARG A 193 6.05 4.79 7.11
N ALA A 194 6.81 5.61 7.83
CA ALA A 194 7.42 6.81 7.28
C ALA A 194 8.77 6.44 6.66
N ILE A 195 8.97 6.78 5.40
CA ILE A 195 10.20 6.49 4.67
C ILE A 195 10.75 7.76 4.03
N GLN A 196 12.07 7.92 4.03
CA GLN A 196 12.71 8.99 3.28
C GLN A 196 12.61 8.68 1.80
N GLY A 197 11.85 9.49 1.05
CA GLY A 197 11.72 9.35 -0.39
C GLY A 197 12.98 9.76 -1.14
N MET A 198 13.08 9.38 -2.41
CA MET A 198 14.20 9.78 -3.29
C MET A 198 14.18 11.28 -3.60
N THR A 199 13.05 11.94 -3.41
CA THR A 199 12.81 13.37 -3.63
C THR A 199 13.12 14.25 -2.41
N ASN A 200 13.82 13.74 -1.39
CA ASN A 200 14.09 14.40 -0.09
C ASN A 200 12.85 14.72 0.76
N PHE A 201 11.69 14.24 0.38
CA PHE A 201 10.48 14.28 1.22
C PHE A 201 10.31 12.97 1.97
N THR A 202 9.71 13.04 3.15
CA THR A 202 9.26 11.85 3.87
C THR A 202 7.91 11.42 3.31
N ILE A 203 7.84 10.21 2.74
CA ILE A 203 6.58 9.60 2.33
C ILE A 203 5.99 8.95 3.60
N ASN A 204 4.91 9.53 4.09
CA ASN A 204 4.20 8.99 5.25
C ASN A 204 3.26 7.86 4.82
N ASP A 205 2.92 6.99 5.78
CA ASP A 205 1.88 5.96 5.60
C ASP A 205 2.22 4.86 4.58
N SER A 206 3.51 4.58 4.31
CA SER A 206 3.88 3.55 3.34
C SER A 206 3.54 2.14 3.82
N ILE A 207 3.18 1.27 2.87
CA ILE A 207 3.03 -0.17 3.04
C ILE A 207 4.42 -0.80 2.94
N GLN A 208 4.85 -1.55 3.95
CA GLN A 208 6.06 -2.36 3.89
C GLN A 208 5.70 -3.78 3.43
N THR A 209 6.48 -4.34 2.51
CA THR A 209 6.30 -5.71 2.00
C THR A 209 7.65 -6.42 1.84
N ASP A 210 7.64 -7.73 1.93
CA ASP A 210 8.77 -8.61 1.59
C ASP A 210 8.70 -9.12 0.14
N ALA A 211 7.63 -8.79 -0.60
CA ALA A 211 7.63 -8.96 -2.05
C ALA A 211 8.84 -8.23 -2.65
N ALA A 212 9.61 -8.90 -3.51
CA ALA A 212 10.84 -8.33 -4.03
C ALA A 212 10.56 -7.12 -4.93
N ILE A 213 10.82 -5.93 -4.40
CA ILE A 213 10.83 -4.67 -5.15
C ILE A 213 12.28 -4.39 -5.53
N ASN A 214 12.56 -4.12 -6.80
CA ASN A 214 13.87 -3.80 -7.34
C ASN A 214 13.76 -2.70 -8.38
N HIS A 215 14.90 -2.21 -8.87
CA HIS A 215 14.94 -1.28 -9.99
C HIS A 215 14.11 -1.81 -11.16
N GLY A 216 13.22 -0.98 -11.70
CA GLY A 216 12.27 -1.33 -12.74
C GLY A 216 10.86 -1.67 -12.25
N ASN A 217 10.67 -2.07 -10.97
CA ASN A 217 9.33 -2.24 -10.41
C ASN A 217 8.73 -0.91 -9.89
N SER A 218 9.57 0.12 -9.67
CA SER A 218 9.12 1.44 -9.22
C SER A 218 8.07 2.02 -10.15
N GLY A 219 6.96 2.50 -9.59
CA GLY A 219 5.78 2.98 -10.31
C GLY A 219 4.78 1.89 -10.70
N GLY A 220 5.18 0.62 -10.67
CA GLY A 220 4.28 -0.51 -10.90
C GLY A 220 3.31 -0.75 -9.73
N PRO A 221 2.24 -1.53 -9.96
CA PRO A 221 1.22 -1.79 -8.94
C PRO A 221 1.67 -2.82 -7.90
N LEU A 222 1.27 -2.61 -6.64
CA LEU A 222 1.14 -3.63 -5.61
C LEU A 222 -0.33 -4.06 -5.56
N LEU A 223 -0.59 -5.35 -5.74
CA LEU A 223 -1.93 -5.93 -5.86
C LEU A 223 -2.26 -6.78 -4.64
N ASN A 224 -3.52 -6.75 -4.20
CA ASN A 224 -4.03 -7.67 -3.19
C ASN A 224 -4.41 -9.03 -3.80
N THR A 225 -4.87 -9.97 -2.98
CA THR A 225 -5.29 -11.31 -3.40
C THR A 225 -6.58 -11.34 -4.25
N GLN A 226 -7.25 -10.22 -4.45
CA GLN A 226 -8.35 -10.04 -5.40
C GLN A 226 -7.89 -9.46 -6.75
N GLY A 227 -6.59 -9.13 -6.88
CA GLY A 227 -6.01 -8.52 -8.07
C GLY A 227 -6.34 -7.02 -8.20
N GLN A 228 -6.61 -6.35 -7.08
CA GLN A 228 -6.86 -4.90 -7.04
C GLN A 228 -5.60 -4.17 -6.58
N VAL A 229 -5.34 -2.99 -7.14
CA VAL A 229 -4.19 -2.16 -6.77
C VAL A 229 -4.39 -1.59 -5.36
N VAL A 230 -3.54 -2.00 -4.43
CA VAL A 230 -3.51 -1.49 -3.05
C VAL A 230 -2.33 -0.57 -2.79
N GLY A 231 -1.40 -0.46 -3.73
CA GLY A 231 -0.28 0.48 -3.63
C GLY A 231 0.46 0.66 -4.95
N VAL A 232 1.38 1.63 -4.96
CA VAL A 232 2.38 1.86 -6.02
C VAL A 232 3.75 1.57 -5.44
N ASN A 233 4.48 0.65 -6.05
CA ASN A 233 5.84 0.29 -5.61
C ASN A 233 6.75 1.51 -5.77
N ALA A 234 7.47 1.89 -4.71
CA ALA A 234 8.27 3.11 -4.72
C ALA A 234 9.76 2.81 -4.59
N GLN A 235 10.17 2.19 -3.50
CA GLN A 235 11.59 2.01 -3.21
C GLN A 235 11.86 0.82 -2.30
N ILE A 236 13.14 0.48 -2.17
CA ILE A 236 13.66 -0.49 -1.20
C ILE A 236 14.48 0.24 -0.13
N LYS A 237 14.54 -0.35 1.06
CA LYS A 237 15.59 -0.04 2.02
C LYS A 237 16.66 -1.12 1.89
N SER A 238 17.84 -0.75 1.44
CA SER A 238 18.94 -1.69 1.19
C SER A 238 20.28 -1.00 1.39
N ASP A 239 21.19 -1.68 2.04
CA ASP A 239 22.58 -1.26 2.20
C ASP A 239 23.45 -1.73 1.01
N SER A 240 23.00 -2.76 0.27
CA SER A 240 23.72 -3.36 -0.87
C SER A 240 23.23 -2.86 -2.24
N GLY A 241 22.10 -2.11 -2.30
CA GLY A 241 21.47 -1.67 -3.55
C GLY A 241 20.52 -2.70 -4.18
N GLY A 242 20.38 -3.91 -3.60
CA GLY A 242 19.39 -4.93 -3.98
C GLY A 242 18.31 -5.13 -2.93
N ASN A 243 17.25 -5.86 -3.25
CA ASN A 243 16.18 -6.16 -2.30
C ASN A 243 16.68 -7.12 -1.20
N GLU A 244 16.58 -6.69 0.06
CA GLU A 244 16.93 -7.48 1.26
C GLU A 244 15.66 -7.92 2.03
N GLY A 245 14.51 -8.01 1.35
CA GLY A 245 13.23 -8.37 1.96
C GLY A 245 12.49 -7.18 2.56
N VAL A 246 12.88 -5.94 2.22
CA VAL A 246 12.24 -4.71 2.70
C VAL A 246 11.94 -3.78 1.52
N GLY A 247 10.72 -3.87 1.03
CA GLY A 247 10.18 -2.99 0.00
C GLY A 247 9.07 -2.10 0.55
N PHE A 248 8.82 -0.96 -0.10
CA PHE A 248 7.79 -0.01 0.28
C PHE A 248 6.93 0.37 -0.91
N SER A 249 5.64 0.55 -0.63
CA SER A 249 4.65 0.99 -1.62
C SER A 249 3.78 2.11 -1.05
N ILE A 250 3.42 3.05 -1.91
CA ILE A 250 2.53 4.17 -1.58
C ILE A 250 1.09 3.65 -1.59
N PRO A 251 0.30 3.83 -0.50
CA PRO A 251 -1.04 3.25 -0.39
C PRO A 251 -2.02 3.75 -1.46
N SER A 252 -2.93 2.89 -1.91
CA SER A 252 -3.94 3.25 -2.91
C SER A 252 -4.88 4.38 -2.47
N ALA A 253 -5.10 4.58 -1.18
CA ALA A 253 -5.85 5.73 -0.65
C ALA A 253 -5.17 7.05 -1.02
N THR A 254 -3.84 7.15 -0.83
CA THR A 254 -3.02 8.29 -1.26
C THR A 254 -3.04 8.42 -2.78
N VAL A 255 -2.84 7.31 -3.50
CA VAL A 255 -2.85 7.30 -4.98
C VAL A 255 -4.15 7.87 -5.54
N LYS A 256 -5.32 7.42 -5.05
CA LYS A 256 -6.63 7.94 -5.49
C LYS A 256 -6.74 9.46 -5.31
N THR A 257 -6.33 9.94 -4.13
CA THR A 257 -6.43 11.36 -3.80
C THR A 257 -5.52 12.21 -4.67
N VAL A 258 -4.25 11.80 -4.80
CA VAL A 258 -3.23 12.54 -5.55
C VAL A 258 -3.50 12.46 -7.05
N ALA A 259 -3.70 11.26 -7.61
CA ALA A 259 -3.95 11.09 -9.05
C ALA A 259 -5.18 11.89 -9.52
N SER A 260 -6.27 11.90 -8.73
CA SER A 260 -7.45 12.70 -9.06
C SER A 260 -7.14 14.20 -9.12
N GLN A 261 -6.30 14.72 -8.22
CA GLN A 261 -5.89 16.13 -8.23
C GLN A 261 -4.94 16.43 -9.39
N LEU A 262 -3.99 15.54 -9.68
CA LEU A 262 -3.05 15.70 -10.80
C LEU A 262 -3.80 15.71 -12.13
N ILE A 263 -4.77 14.82 -12.33
CA ILE A 263 -5.61 14.76 -13.54
C ILE A 263 -6.45 16.03 -13.68
N ALA A 264 -7.08 16.50 -12.60
CA ALA A 264 -7.97 17.65 -12.65
C ALA A 264 -7.24 18.99 -12.74
N ASN A 265 -6.08 19.14 -12.08
CA ASN A 265 -5.47 20.43 -11.84
C ASN A 265 -3.97 20.51 -12.23
N GLY A 266 -3.36 19.42 -12.66
CA GLY A 266 -1.92 19.32 -12.93
C GLY A 266 -1.01 19.37 -11.69
N LYS A 267 -1.58 19.48 -10.49
CA LYS A 267 -0.86 19.53 -9.22
C LYS A 267 -1.70 18.99 -8.07
N ALA A 268 -1.04 18.39 -7.09
CA ALA A 268 -1.64 18.02 -5.81
C ALA A 268 -1.39 19.10 -4.75
N VAL A 269 -2.31 19.21 -3.79
CA VAL A 269 -2.17 20.09 -2.63
C VAL A 269 -2.40 19.28 -1.36
N HIS A 270 -1.57 19.53 -0.34
CA HIS A 270 -1.59 18.80 0.92
C HIS A 270 -1.94 19.74 2.07
N ALA A 271 -2.62 19.17 3.07
CA ALA A 271 -2.88 19.88 4.30
C ALA A 271 -1.57 20.20 5.03
N TYR A 272 -1.57 21.29 5.77
CA TYR A 272 -0.39 21.81 6.43
C TYR A 272 -0.71 22.39 7.79
N LEU A 273 0.01 21.94 8.81
CA LEU A 273 -0.06 22.48 10.17
C LEU A 273 0.99 23.56 10.42
N GLY A 274 2.20 23.39 9.88
CA GLY A 274 3.29 24.36 9.97
C GLY A 274 4.13 24.21 11.24
N VAL A 275 4.45 22.96 11.58
CA VAL A 275 5.28 22.59 12.72
C VAL A 275 6.47 21.77 12.27
N SER A 276 7.56 21.83 13.02
CA SER A 276 8.65 20.84 12.96
C SER A 276 8.55 19.92 14.16
N ILE A 277 8.68 18.61 13.93
CA ILE A 277 8.61 17.59 14.95
C ILE A 277 10.04 17.19 15.34
N ASP A 278 10.29 16.96 16.62
CA ASP A 278 11.57 16.42 17.08
C ASP A 278 11.64 14.92 16.78
N SER A 279 12.44 14.55 15.79
CA SER A 279 12.62 13.16 15.35
C SER A 279 13.34 12.28 16.39
N SER A 280 14.01 12.87 17.38
CA SER A 280 14.67 12.15 18.47
C SER A 280 13.72 11.85 19.64
N ALA A 281 12.57 12.54 19.69
CA ALA A 281 11.58 12.31 20.73
C ALA A 281 10.73 11.08 20.43
N PRO A 282 10.36 10.27 21.45
CA PRO A 282 9.50 9.11 21.26
C PRO A 282 8.02 9.46 21.02
N ASN A 283 7.67 10.74 21.06
CA ASN A 283 6.31 11.26 20.94
C ASN A 283 6.26 12.43 19.93
N ALA A 284 5.08 12.98 19.68
CA ALA A 284 4.90 14.12 18.79
C ALA A 284 5.27 15.46 19.45
N LEU A 285 6.53 15.59 19.87
CA LEU A 285 7.08 16.81 20.44
C LEU A 285 7.34 17.84 19.35
N LEU A 286 6.81 19.06 19.51
CA LEU A 286 7.04 20.16 18.56
C LEU A 286 8.40 20.80 18.82
N ALA A 287 9.33 20.61 17.90
CA ALA A 287 10.66 21.20 17.92
C ALA A 287 10.64 22.70 17.55
N ASP A 288 9.75 23.06 16.62
CA ASP A 288 9.57 24.46 16.19
C ASP A 288 8.20 24.71 15.58
N ILE A 289 7.78 25.98 15.56
CA ILE A 289 6.55 26.46 14.92
C ILE A 289 6.92 27.53 13.90
N GLN A 290 6.62 27.28 12.65
CA GLN A 290 6.89 28.27 11.61
C GLN A 290 5.95 29.46 11.72
N ALA A 291 6.50 30.67 11.56
CA ALA A 291 5.72 31.90 11.66
C ALA A 291 4.61 31.99 10.59
N ASN A 292 3.48 32.58 10.91
CA ASN A 292 2.33 32.80 10.04
C ASN A 292 1.60 31.51 9.62
N THR A 293 1.95 30.35 10.17
CA THR A 293 1.31 29.04 9.89
C THR A 293 0.01 28.84 10.67
N PRO A 294 -0.80 27.84 10.30
CA PRO A 294 -1.97 27.43 11.07
C PRO A 294 -1.68 27.16 12.56
N ALA A 295 -0.58 26.45 12.84
CA ALA A 295 -0.17 26.14 14.21
C ALA A 295 0.14 27.42 15.02
N ALA A 296 0.90 28.34 14.43
CA ALA A 296 1.23 29.63 15.07
C ALA A 296 -0.04 30.46 15.37
N LYS A 297 -0.96 30.54 14.39
CA LYS A 297 -2.25 31.26 14.55
C LYS A 297 -3.14 30.65 15.61
N ALA A 298 -3.07 29.32 15.79
CA ALA A 298 -3.81 28.59 16.82
C ALA A 298 -3.16 28.65 18.21
N GLY A 299 -1.95 29.23 18.34
CA GLY A 299 -1.26 29.39 19.62
C GLY A 299 -0.49 28.17 20.10
N LEU A 300 -0.23 27.19 19.21
CA LEU A 300 0.73 26.12 19.47
C LEU A 300 2.14 26.70 19.64
N LYS A 301 2.97 26.07 20.44
CA LYS A 301 4.32 26.52 20.78
C LYS A 301 5.33 25.38 20.72
N LYS A 302 6.59 25.74 20.52
CA LYS A 302 7.71 24.81 20.75
C LYS A 302 7.60 24.20 22.13
N GLY A 303 7.83 22.90 22.24
CA GLY A 303 7.72 22.12 23.47
C GLY A 303 6.34 21.56 23.76
N ASP A 304 5.32 21.85 22.94
CA ASP A 304 4.03 21.15 23.02
C ASP A 304 4.20 19.71 22.55
N VAL A 305 3.52 18.76 23.21
CA VAL A 305 3.43 17.37 22.81
C VAL A 305 2.01 17.12 22.32
N ILE A 306 1.83 16.90 21.03
CA ILE A 306 0.52 16.60 20.48
C ILE A 306 0.09 15.19 20.90
N THR A 307 -1.14 15.05 21.40
CA THR A 307 -1.70 13.79 21.89
C THR A 307 -2.92 13.31 21.12
N ALA A 308 -3.63 14.20 20.42
CA ALA A 308 -4.70 13.82 19.52
C ALA A 308 -4.94 14.85 18.43
N VAL A 309 -5.44 14.40 17.27
CA VAL A 309 -6.03 15.21 16.19
C VAL A 309 -7.43 14.67 15.95
N ASN A 310 -8.45 15.50 16.18
CA ASN A 310 -9.85 15.05 16.25
C ASN A 310 -9.99 13.87 17.24
N SER A 311 -10.55 12.74 16.78
CA SER A 311 -10.67 11.50 17.57
C SER A 311 -9.45 10.57 17.44
N THR A 312 -8.44 10.92 16.61
CA THR A 312 -7.27 10.09 16.37
C THR A 312 -6.22 10.36 17.43
N SER A 313 -5.83 9.33 18.20
CA SER A 313 -4.74 9.40 19.16
C SER A 313 -3.39 9.52 18.45
N ILE A 314 -2.53 10.38 18.94
CA ILE A 314 -1.18 10.63 18.42
C ILE A 314 -0.15 10.17 19.44
N ALA A 315 0.60 9.14 19.11
CA ALA A 315 1.67 8.62 19.94
C ALA A 315 3.05 9.11 19.48
N THR A 316 3.25 9.27 18.18
CA THR A 316 4.54 9.61 17.56
C THR A 316 4.42 10.79 16.60
N GLY A 317 5.56 11.34 16.17
CA GLY A 317 5.59 12.37 15.14
C GLY A 317 5.03 11.90 13.79
N ASP A 318 5.25 10.63 13.45
CA ASP A 318 4.71 10.02 12.23
C ASP A 318 3.17 9.92 12.28
N ASP A 319 2.60 9.62 13.47
CA ASP A 319 1.15 9.64 13.66
C ASP A 319 0.58 11.04 13.41
N LEU A 320 1.26 12.09 13.90
CA LEU A 320 0.83 13.48 13.66
C LEU A 320 0.86 13.80 12.17
N SER A 321 1.97 13.48 11.49
CA SER A 321 2.11 13.73 10.04
C SER A 321 0.98 13.04 9.26
N ARG A 322 0.74 11.76 9.52
CA ARG A 322 -0.31 10.96 8.90
C ARG A 322 -1.72 11.51 9.20
N ALA A 323 -1.96 11.91 10.45
CA ALA A 323 -3.26 12.50 10.83
C ALA A 323 -3.54 13.81 10.07
N ILE A 324 -2.51 14.64 9.84
CA ILE A 324 -2.67 15.87 9.05
C ILE A 324 -2.83 15.56 7.56
N ASP A 325 -2.05 14.62 7.00
CA ASP A 325 -2.13 14.24 5.57
C ASP A 325 -3.48 13.59 5.19
N ALA A 326 -4.23 13.07 6.15
CA ALA A 326 -5.60 12.57 5.94
C ALA A 326 -6.65 13.70 5.70
N HIS A 327 -6.27 14.96 5.88
CA HIS A 327 -7.14 16.12 5.73
C HIS A 327 -6.83 16.92 4.45
N LYS A 328 -7.69 17.90 4.18
CA LYS A 328 -7.53 18.85 3.06
C LYS A 328 -7.17 20.23 3.58
N PRO A 329 -6.49 21.07 2.78
CA PRO A 329 -6.36 22.49 3.08
C PRO A 329 -7.73 23.12 3.33
N GLY A 330 -7.84 23.92 4.41
CA GLY A 330 -9.08 24.56 4.86
C GLY A 330 -9.89 23.76 5.88
N ASP A 331 -9.60 22.49 6.09
CA ASP A 331 -10.28 21.70 7.12
C ASP A 331 -9.98 22.23 8.51
N LYS A 332 -10.99 22.20 9.38
CA LYS A 332 -10.85 22.52 10.79
C LYS A 332 -10.67 21.24 11.58
N VAL A 333 -9.56 21.15 12.29
CA VAL A 333 -9.23 20.01 13.15
C VAL A 333 -9.08 20.46 14.59
N SER A 334 -9.51 19.61 15.51
CA SER A 334 -9.26 19.77 16.95
C SER A 334 -7.91 19.16 17.28
N VAL A 335 -6.97 19.95 17.77
CA VAL A 335 -5.63 19.49 18.17
C VAL A 335 -5.55 19.50 19.69
N THR A 336 -5.36 18.32 20.30
CA THR A 336 -5.13 18.17 21.73
C THR A 336 -3.63 18.01 21.97
N TYR A 337 -3.11 18.74 22.94
CA TYR A 337 -1.69 18.75 23.25
C TYR A 337 -1.43 18.95 24.76
N LYS A 338 -0.25 18.53 25.20
CA LYS A 338 0.25 18.76 26.55
C LYS A 338 1.28 19.87 26.55
N ARG A 339 1.12 20.84 27.47
CA ARG A 339 2.07 21.93 27.74
C ARG A 339 2.27 22.07 29.23
N GLY A 340 3.51 21.95 29.72
CA GLY A 340 3.81 22.05 31.14
C GLY A 340 3.05 21.04 32.02
N GLY A 341 2.76 19.85 31.47
CA GLY A 341 2.01 18.78 32.15
C GLY A 341 0.49 18.89 32.08
N SER A 342 -0.06 20.03 31.64
CA SER A 342 -1.50 20.25 31.48
C SER A 342 -1.96 19.96 30.05
N GLU A 343 -3.15 19.38 29.92
CA GLU A 343 -3.77 19.12 28.62
C GLU A 343 -4.58 20.32 28.14
N HIS A 344 -4.46 20.61 26.87
CA HIS A 344 -5.14 21.70 26.17
C HIS A 344 -5.67 21.22 24.84
N THR A 345 -6.73 21.87 24.36
CA THR A 345 -7.30 21.61 23.04
C THR A 345 -7.53 22.92 22.31
N VAL A 346 -7.17 22.96 21.02
CA VAL A 346 -7.36 24.13 20.16
C VAL A 346 -7.88 23.69 18.79
N THR A 347 -8.73 24.51 18.19
CA THR A 347 -9.17 24.30 16.81
C THR A 347 -8.18 24.97 15.85
N VAL A 348 -7.69 24.20 14.88
CA VAL A 348 -6.77 24.66 13.85
C VAL A 348 -7.45 24.55 12.49
N THR A 349 -7.43 25.62 11.69
CA THR A 349 -7.77 25.55 10.27
C THR A 349 -6.49 25.25 9.49
N LEU A 350 -6.41 24.08 8.86
CA LEU A 350 -5.22 23.63 8.13
C LEU A 350 -4.97 24.50 6.89
N GLY A 351 -3.72 24.80 6.63
CA GLY A 351 -3.27 25.51 5.44
C GLY A 351 -2.92 24.58 4.29
N THR A 352 -2.42 25.18 3.21
CA THR A 352 -1.78 24.44 2.11
C THR A 352 -0.28 24.35 2.38
N ARG A 353 0.29 23.17 2.23
CA ARG A 353 1.75 22.94 2.34
C ARG A 353 2.45 23.81 1.27
N PRO A 354 3.48 24.59 1.63
CA PRO A 354 4.34 25.26 0.66
C PRO A 354 5.04 24.23 -0.24
N ASN A 355 5.20 24.58 -1.52
CA ASN A 355 5.98 23.79 -2.49
C ASN A 355 7.48 23.93 -2.22
#